data_92d2993659c9bede11466dcb57652f5a
#
_entry.id   92d2993659c9bede11466dcb57652f5a
#
_cell.length_a   1.000
_cell.length_b   1.000
_cell.length_c   1.000
_cell.angle_alpha   90.00
_cell.angle_beta   90.00
_cell.angle_gamma   90.00
#
_symmetry.space_group_name_H-M   'P 1'
#
loop_
_entity.id
_entity.type
_entity.pdbx_description
1 polymer ?
#
loop_
_entity_poly.entity_id
_entity_poly.type
_entity_poly.pdbx_seq_one_letter_code
_entity_poly.pdbx_strand_id
1 'polypeptide(L)'
;MRSVPVIAGDGRQSPPSLSRLRLLVFAALFSGLSACGLLPAEIDQTADWSAARLYTEAKSAFDDNNWEEALKYYQKLESRYPYGRYAQQAQMEAAYARWKDGDEAAALADCDRFIRLHPNHPSVDYMYYLKGLITFNGDLGYMGYLSSQDQSERDPRSAQESFDALRELVTRFPQSKYAPDAQARMNYLVNMLSAHEVHVARYYLKRGAYLAAINRGQYAIKTYPNTPALEEASYILVLAYDKLDMPELRDDALRVMRLNFPDSRYYTQGLEPKKPWWNFF
;
A
#
# COMPACT_ATOMS: atom_id res chain seq x y z
N MET A 1 92.23 37.85 -35.68
CA MET A 1 91.97 36.98 -34.55
C MET A 1 90.48 37.03 -34.34
N ARG A 2 89.75 35.95 -34.76
CA ARG A 2 88.29 35.86 -34.75
C ARG A 2 87.85 34.90 -33.64
N SER A 3 87.09 35.36 -32.72
CA SER A 3 86.51 34.58 -31.65
C SER A 3 85.22 33.92 -32.11
N VAL A 4 85.11 32.59 -31.92
CA VAL A 4 83.92 31.77 -32.23
C VAL A 4 82.96 31.74 -31.02
N PRO A 5 81.68 31.91 -31.13
CA PRO A 5 80.71 31.77 -30.02
C PRO A 5 80.37 30.31 -29.77
N VAL A 6 80.28 29.93 -28.49
CA VAL A 6 79.82 28.63 -28.00
C VAL A 6 78.28 28.59 -28.03
N ILE A 7 77.71 27.59 -28.68
CA ILE A 7 76.23 27.35 -28.71
C ILE A 7 75.82 26.60 -27.45
N ALA A 8 74.90 27.17 -26.68
CA ALA A 8 74.31 26.59 -25.50
C ALA A 8 73.41 25.42 -25.88
N GLY A 9 73.53 24.29 -25.17
CA GLY A 9 72.83 23.07 -25.42
C GLY A 9 71.31 23.13 -25.08
N ASP A 10 70.61 22.59 -26.01
CA ASP A 10 69.16 22.42 -25.93
C ASP A 10 68.77 21.38 -24.88
N GLY A 11 68.11 21.82 -23.80
CA GLY A 11 67.63 20.99 -22.70
C GLY A 11 66.36 20.25 -23.09
N ARG A 12 66.45 19.15 -23.81
CA ARG A 12 65.30 18.25 -24.07
C ARG A 12 64.83 17.63 -22.76
N GLN A 13 63.70 18.13 -22.22
CA GLN A 13 62.99 17.45 -21.15
C GLN A 13 62.35 16.16 -21.73
N SER A 14 62.83 15.01 -21.25
CA SER A 14 62.25 13.73 -21.58
C SER A 14 60.82 13.62 -21.02
N PRO A 15 59.85 13.06 -21.77
CA PRO A 15 58.50 12.90 -21.29
C PRO A 15 58.45 11.99 -20.04
N PRO A 16 57.57 12.29 -19.06
CA PRO A 16 57.46 11.50 -17.85
C PRO A 16 57.16 10.04 -18.18
N SER A 17 57.96 9.13 -17.60
CA SER A 17 57.76 7.70 -17.81
C SER A 17 56.35 7.27 -17.40
N LEU A 18 55.73 6.36 -18.17
CA LEU A 18 54.40 5.82 -17.92
C LEU A 18 54.18 5.34 -16.46
N SER A 19 55.23 4.95 -15.76
CA SER A 19 55.21 4.60 -14.35
C SER A 19 54.94 5.80 -13.43
N ARG A 20 55.56 6.98 -13.75
CA ARG A 20 55.28 8.21 -12.96
C ARG A 20 53.87 8.76 -13.19
N LEU A 21 53.33 8.62 -14.41
CA LEU A 21 51.97 9.02 -14.73
C LEU A 21 50.95 8.14 -13.97
N ARG A 22 51.20 6.82 -13.93
CA ARG A 22 50.37 5.88 -13.14
C ARG A 22 50.42 6.20 -11.63
N LEU A 23 51.57 6.54 -11.08
CA LEU A 23 51.72 6.90 -9.68
C LEU A 23 50.99 8.21 -9.32
N LEU A 24 50.99 9.20 -10.22
CA LEU A 24 50.26 10.46 -10.05
C LEU A 24 48.75 10.25 -10.14
N VAL A 25 48.27 9.38 -11.03
CA VAL A 25 46.82 9.02 -11.13
C VAL A 25 46.38 8.26 -9.88
N PHE A 26 47.18 7.32 -9.37
CA PHE A 26 46.88 6.64 -8.11
C PHE A 26 46.87 7.57 -6.91
N ALA A 27 47.80 8.51 -6.81
CA ALA A 27 47.85 9.51 -5.75
C ALA A 27 46.66 10.47 -5.80
N ALA A 28 46.24 10.88 -7.00
CA ALA A 28 45.04 11.72 -7.19
C ALA A 28 43.74 10.99 -6.84
N LEU A 29 43.63 9.69 -7.17
CA LEU A 29 42.50 8.85 -6.78
C LEU A 29 42.41 8.63 -5.25
N PHE A 30 43.56 8.43 -4.58
CA PHE A 30 43.62 8.29 -3.12
C PHE A 30 43.30 9.58 -2.38
N SER A 31 43.69 10.75 -2.94
CA SER A 31 43.36 12.07 -2.37
C SER A 31 41.85 12.38 -2.47
N GLY A 32 41.16 11.85 -3.47
CA GLY A 32 39.70 12.01 -3.65
C GLY A 32 38.85 11.25 -2.61
N LEU A 33 39.38 10.16 -2.03
CA LEU A 33 38.66 9.39 -1.02
C LEU A 33 38.69 10.02 0.38
N SER A 34 39.56 10.98 0.63
CA SER A 34 39.66 11.65 1.93
C SER A 34 38.70 12.85 2.08
N ALA A 35 37.93 13.20 1.04
CA ALA A 35 37.06 14.37 1.03
C ALA A 35 35.71 14.14 1.77
N CYS A 36 35.38 12.91 2.14
CA CYS A 36 34.11 12.61 2.86
C CYS A 36 34.07 13.12 4.32
N GLY A 37 35.15 13.67 4.85
CA GLY A 37 35.21 14.19 6.23
C GLY A 37 35.18 15.72 6.38
N LEU A 38 35.05 16.47 5.26
CA LEU A 38 35.17 17.95 5.26
C LEU A 38 33.83 18.69 5.17
N LEU A 39 32.69 17.96 5.16
CA LEU A 39 31.41 18.62 5.30
C LEU A 39 31.23 19.05 6.77
N PRO A 40 31.01 20.35 7.06
CA PRO A 40 30.72 20.78 8.41
C PRO A 40 29.54 19.99 8.94
N ALA A 41 29.69 19.38 10.13
CA ALA A 41 28.58 18.70 10.81
C ALA A 41 27.43 19.71 10.94
N GLU A 42 26.26 19.36 10.45
CA GLU A 42 25.08 20.19 10.58
C GLU A 42 24.82 20.40 12.08
N ILE A 43 24.95 21.66 12.53
CA ILE A 43 24.75 22.01 13.95
C ILE A 43 23.28 21.77 14.27
N ASP A 44 22.99 20.75 15.08
CA ASP A 44 21.65 20.47 15.51
C ASP A 44 21.13 21.56 16.47
N GLN A 45 20.44 22.54 15.92
CA GLN A 45 19.84 23.67 16.67
C GLN A 45 18.83 23.22 17.73
N THR A 46 18.42 21.98 17.71
CA THR A 46 17.44 21.41 18.65
C THR A 46 18.13 20.63 19.79
N ALA A 47 19.48 20.68 19.92
CA ALA A 47 20.24 19.86 20.85
C ALA A 47 19.74 20.01 22.30
N ASP A 48 19.43 21.24 22.72
CA ASP A 48 18.99 21.57 24.08
C ASP A 48 17.47 21.57 24.27
N TRP A 49 16.71 21.11 23.27
CA TRP A 49 15.24 21.13 23.39
C TRP A 49 14.73 20.00 24.27
N SER A 50 13.81 20.33 25.16
CA SER A 50 13.07 19.34 25.97
C SER A 50 12.14 18.50 25.10
N ALA A 51 11.71 17.33 25.62
CA ALA A 51 10.72 16.49 24.97
C ALA A 51 9.41 17.25 24.66
N ALA A 52 8.96 18.10 25.57
CA ALA A 52 7.76 18.92 25.38
C ALA A 52 7.94 19.91 24.23
N ARG A 53 9.11 20.58 24.12
CA ARG A 53 9.36 21.53 23.04
C ARG A 53 9.46 20.83 21.69
N LEU A 54 10.21 19.71 21.59
CA LEU A 54 10.29 18.91 20.37
C LEU A 54 8.90 18.46 19.90
N TYR A 55 8.05 18.00 20.85
CA TYR A 55 6.69 17.61 20.53
C TYR A 55 5.83 18.78 20.04
N THR A 56 5.94 19.96 20.67
CA THR A 56 5.16 21.14 20.28
C THR A 56 5.52 21.59 18.87
N GLU A 57 6.80 21.65 18.52
CA GLU A 57 7.25 22.05 17.19
C GLU A 57 6.85 20.98 16.13
N ALA A 58 7.00 19.68 16.47
CA ALA A 58 6.54 18.60 15.61
C ALA A 58 5.03 18.69 15.36
N LYS A 59 4.26 18.96 16.39
CA LYS A 59 2.81 19.09 16.31
C LYS A 59 2.38 20.32 15.50
N SER A 60 3.08 21.44 15.63
CA SER A 60 2.84 22.62 14.79
C SER A 60 3.04 22.30 13.31
N ALA A 61 4.18 21.68 12.96
CA ALA A 61 4.45 21.26 11.59
C ALA A 61 3.41 20.24 11.06
N PHE A 62 2.98 19.31 11.93
CA PHE A 62 1.95 18.33 11.63
C PHE A 62 0.60 19.01 11.31
N ASP A 63 0.18 19.98 12.10
CA ASP A 63 -1.09 20.70 11.95
C ASP A 63 -1.07 21.59 10.69
N ASP A 64 0.12 22.05 10.28
CA ASP A 64 0.37 22.77 9.03
C ASP A 64 0.49 21.85 7.81
N ASN A 65 0.33 20.53 7.97
CA ASN A 65 0.53 19.48 6.96
C ASN A 65 1.97 19.44 6.37
N ASN A 66 2.94 19.97 7.10
CA ASN A 66 4.36 19.86 6.78
C ASN A 66 4.89 18.53 7.33
N TRP A 67 4.59 17.43 6.62
CA TRP A 67 4.85 16.06 7.09
C TRP A 67 6.33 15.78 7.28
N GLU A 68 7.17 16.23 6.35
CA GLU A 68 8.62 16.06 6.41
C GLU A 68 9.23 16.68 7.68
N GLU A 69 8.88 17.92 7.97
CA GLU A 69 9.37 18.61 9.16
C GLU A 69 8.82 18.00 10.46
N ALA A 70 7.54 17.67 10.48
CA ALA A 70 6.92 16.96 11.61
C ALA A 70 7.66 15.64 11.91
N LEU A 71 7.92 14.83 10.90
CA LEU A 71 8.66 13.57 11.01
C LEU A 71 10.08 13.79 11.53
N LYS A 72 10.80 14.83 11.07
CA LYS A 72 12.13 15.19 11.55
C LYS A 72 12.14 15.46 13.05
N TYR A 73 11.16 16.21 13.56
CA TYR A 73 11.07 16.50 15.00
C TYR A 73 10.59 15.29 15.81
N TYR A 74 9.63 14.49 15.33
CA TYR A 74 9.22 13.24 15.98
C TYR A 74 10.37 12.25 16.10
N GLN A 75 11.18 12.08 15.05
CA GLN A 75 12.37 11.21 15.09
C GLN A 75 13.41 11.70 16.10
N LYS A 76 13.68 13.02 16.17
CA LYS A 76 14.57 13.60 17.19
C LYS A 76 14.01 13.39 18.59
N LEU A 77 12.72 13.54 18.78
CA LEU A 77 12.07 13.30 20.07
C LEU A 77 12.23 11.82 20.46
N GLU A 78 11.91 10.89 19.58
CA GLU A 78 12.01 9.46 19.85
C GLU A 78 13.46 9.02 20.13
N SER A 79 14.45 9.57 19.41
CA SER A 79 15.85 9.22 19.61
C SER A 79 16.42 9.71 20.93
N ARG A 80 15.98 10.90 21.41
CA ARG A 80 16.50 11.50 22.66
C ARG A 80 15.69 11.15 23.88
N TYR A 81 14.38 11.01 23.71
CA TYR A 81 13.42 10.77 24.79
C TYR A 81 12.53 9.58 24.44
N PRO A 82 13.08 8.34 24.37
CA PRO A 82 12.34 7.17 23.86
C PRO A 82 11.20 6.72 24.77
N TYR A 83 11.09 7.28 25.96
CA TYR A 83 10.09 6.87 26.95
C TYR A 83 9.17 8.03 27.33
N GLY A 84 7.97 7.67 27.77
CA GLY A 84 6.98 8.62 28.29
C GLY A 84 5.92 9.01 27.26
N ARG A 85 4.97 9.83 27.73
CA ARG A 85 3.77 10.16 26.93
C ARG A 85 4.07 10.86 25.62
N TYR A 86 5.09 11.72 25.58
CA TYR A 86 5.45 12.43 24.34
C TYR A 86 6.02 11.50 23.28
N ALA A 87 6.82 10.49 23.68
CA ALA A 87 7.35 9.50 22.75
C ALA A 87 6.22 8.64 22.15
N GLN A 88 5.30 8.16 23.00
CA GLN A 88 4.17 7.35 22.54
C GLN A 88 3.26 8.13 21.60
N GLN A 89 2.97 9.40 21.93
CA GLN A 89 2.16 10.26 21.08
C GLN A 89 2.87 10.56 19.75
N ALA A 90 4.18 10.84 19.79
CA ALA A 90 5.00 11.07 18.60
C ALA A 90 5.02 9.86 17.68
N GLN A 91 5.11 8.63 18.21
CA GLN A 91 5.08 7.40 17.42
C GLN A 91 3.75 7.25 16.67
N MET A 92 2.62 7.54 17.31
CA MET A 92 1.31 7.46 16.67
C MET A 92 1.14 8.52 15.58
N GLU A 93 1.54 9.76 15.86
CA GLU A 93 1.43 10.87 14.91
C GLU A 93 2.44 10.74 13.76
N ALA A 94 3.64 10.18 14.01
CA ALA A 94 4.60 9.87 12.97
C ALA A 94 4.08 8.83 11.97
N ALA A 95 3.38 7.78 12.44
CA ALA A 95 2.74 6.80 11.56
C ALA A 95 1.71 7.47 10.63
N TYR A 96 0.89 8.38 11.18
CA TYR A 96 -0.06 9.14 10.36
C TYR A 96 0.64 10.09 9.38
N ALA A 97 1.67 10.81 9.83
CA ALA A 97 2.43 11.74 8.99
C ALA A 97 3.10 11.01 7.80
N ARG A 98 3.70 9.83 8.04
CA ARG A 98 4.28 9.00 6.96
C ARG A 98 3.23 8.57 5.93
N TRP A 99 2.06 8.16 6.40
CA TRP A 99 0.96 7.84 5.49
C TRP A 99 0.57 9.03 4.62
N LYS A 100 0.45 10.23 5.22
CA LYS A 100 0.11 11.46 4.50
C LYS A 100 1.22 11.94 3.56
N ASP A 101 2.47 11.63 3.89
CA ASP A 101 3.65 11.90 3.06
C ASP A 101 3.82 10.88 1.90
N GLY A 102 2.98 9.83 1.86
CA GLY A 102 2.97 8.82 0.81
C GLY A 102 3.84 7.59 1.10
N ASP A 103 4.48 7.51 2.26
CA ASP A 103 5.26 6.33 2.68
C ASP A 103 4.37 5.34 3.44
N GLU A 104 3.49 4.66 2.71
CA GLU A 104 2.55 3.69 3.28
C GLU A 104 3.27 2.53 3.98
N ALA A 105 4.37 2.06 3.41
CA ALA A 105 5.11 0.92 3.96
C ALA A 105 5.72 1.24 5.33
N ALA A 106 6.33 2.42 5.48
CA ALA A 106 6.86 2.86 6.77
C ALA A 106 5.73 3.16 7.76
N ALA A 107 4.61 3.73 7.32
CA ALA A 107 3.44 3.97 8.16
C ALA A 107 2.87 2.67 8.74
N LEU A 108 2.73 1.62 7.93
CA LEU A 108 2.30 0.28 8.38
C LEU A 108 3.29 -0.33 9.38
N ALA A 109 4.59 -0.21 9.11
CA ALA A 109 5.64 -0.69 10.01
C ALA A 109 5.60 0.03 11.38
N ASP A 110 5.33 1.33 11.39
CA ASP A 110 5.17 2.12 12.62
C ASP A 110 3.92 1.70 13.39
N CYS A 111 2.79 1.46 12.72
CA CYS A 111 1.58 0.93 13.34
C CYS A 111 1.86 -0.41 14.03
N ASP A 112 2.47 -1.36 13.31
CA ASP A 112 2.79 -2.68 13.85
C ASP A 112 3.80 -2.60 14.99
N ARG A 113 4.78 -1.72 14.91
CA ARG A 113 5.75 -1.46 15.98
C ARG A 113 5.06 -0.95 17.24
N PHE A 114 4.19 0.05 17.11
CA PHE A 114 3.44 0.60 18.24
C PHE A 114 2.55 -0.44 18.92
N ILE A 115 1.78 -1.20 18.14
CA ILE A 115 0.90 -2.26 18.64
C ILE A 115 1.70 -3.31 19.44
N ARG A 116 2.87 -3.70 18.95
CA ARG A 116 3.74 -4.67 19.64
C ARG A 116 4.35 -4.10 20.93
N LEU A 117 4.79 -2.85 20.91
CA LEU A 117 5.47 -2.22 22.07
C LEU A 117 4.50 -1.75 23.13
N HIS A 118 3.29 -1.38 22.74
CA HIS A 118 2.31 -0.74 23.61
C HIS A 118 0.90 -1.39 23.51
N PRO A 119 0.78 -2.72 23.72
CA PRO A 119 -0.48 -3.45 23.48
C PRO A 119 -1.63 -3.01 24.39
N ASN A 120 -1.32 -2.42 25.56
CA ASN A 120 -2.28 -1.94 26.54
C ASN A 120 -2.42 -0.40 26.55
N HIS A 121 -1.89 0.28 25.53
CA HIS A 121 -2.02 1.75 25.45
C HIS A 121 -3.49 2.14 25.21
N PRO A 122 -4.02 3.20 25.87
CA PRO A 122 -5.41 3.63 25.70
C PRO A 122 -5.83 3.93 24.26
N SER A 123 -4.88 4.28 23.39
CA SER A 123 -5.12 4.60 21.98
C SER A 123 -4.56 3.52 21.03
N VAL A 124 -4.36 2.30 21.51
CA VAL A 124 -3.88 1.21 20.63
C VAL A 124 -4.93 0.86 19.57
N ASP A 125 -6.20 1.03 19.89
CA ASP A 125 -7.32 0.90 18.97
C ASP A 125 -7.20 1.83 17.75
N TYR A 126 -6.71 3.06 17.96
CA TYR A 126 -6.41 3.97 16.85
C TYR A 126 -5.35 3.42 15.90
N MET A 127 -4.34 2.72 16.40
CA MET A 127 -3.28 2.17 15.54
C MET A 127 -3.79 1.01 14.67
N TYR A 128 -4.69 0.16 15.20
CA TYR A 128 -5.40 -0.83 14.38
C TYR A 128 -6.28 -0.17 13.32
N TYR A 129 -6.98 0.89 13.70
CA TYR A 129 -7.81 1.65 12.77
C TYR A 129 -6.98 2.32 11.68
N LEU A 130 -5.87 2.99 12.05
CA LEU A 130 -4.96 3.62 11.09
C LEU A 130 -4.36 2.60 10.12
N LYS A 131 -3.94 1.43 10.62
CA LYS A 131 -3.47 0.33 9.77
C LYS A 131 -4.54 -0.09 8.76
N GLY A 132 -5.78 -0.24 9.18
CA GLY A 132 -6.90 -0.52 8.30
C GLY A 132 -7.16 0.59 7.28
N LEU A 133 -6.98 1.87 7.64
CA LEU A 133 -7.14 3.00 6.71
C LEU A 133 -6.03 3.07 5.67
N ILE A 134 -4.77 2.82 6.04
CA ILE A 134 -3.63 2.84 5.15
C ILE A 134 -3.81 1.77 4.04
N THR A 135 -4.21 0.56 4.42
CA THR A 135 -4.44 -0.54 3.49
C THR A 135 -5.81 -0.51 2.82
N PHE A 136 -6.74 0.31 3.37
CA PHE A 136 -8.02 0.56 2.73
C PHE A 136 -7.77 1.36 1.47
N ASN A 137 -7.51 0.65 0.38
CA ASN A 137 -7.30 1.23 -0.94
C ASN A 137 -8.62 1.81 -1.48
N GLY A 138 -9.20 2.63 -0.65
CA GLY A 138 -10.19 3.59 -1.03
C GLY A 138 -9.50 4.77 -1.71
N ASP A 139 -8.51 4.53 -2.58
CA ASP A 139 -8.10 5.47 -3.62
C ASP A 139 -9.25 5.68 -4.62
N LEU A 140 -10.38 5.88 -4.01
CA LEU A 140 -11.49 6.71 -4.43
C LEU A 140 -11.09 8.18 -4.24
N GLY A 141 -9.77 8.50 -4.41
CA GLY A 141 -9.37 9.84 -4.68
C GLY A 141 -10.19 10.34 -5.88
N TYR A 142 -10.33 11.63 -6.02
CA TYR A 142 -11.06 12.31 -7.13
C TYR A 142 -10.87 11.66 -8.51
N MET A 143 -9.76 10.94 -8.72
CA MET A 143 -9.45 10.19 -9.93
C MET A 143 -10.16 8.81 -10.00
N GLY A 144 -10.52 8.20 -8.88
CA GLY A 144 -11.29 6.95 -8.86
C GLY A 144 -12.74 7.12 -9.29
N TYR A 145 -13.33 8.30 -9.02
CA TYR A 145 -14.65 8.65 -9.52
C TYR A 145 -14.66 8.92 -11.05
N LEU A 146 -13.55 9.39 -11.60
CA LEU A 146 -13.38 9.64 -13.04
C LEU A 146 -12.91 8.41 -13.81
N SER A 147 -12.26 7.43 -13.17
CA SER A 147 -11.92 6.17 -13.80
C SER A 147 -13.12 5.22 -13.66
N SER A 148 -13.76 4.89 -14.75
CA SER A 148 -14.82 3.88 -14.84
C SER A 148 -14.30 2.44 -14.60
N GLN A 149 -13.14 2.26 -13.96
CA GLN A 149 -12.59 0.96 -13.63
C GLN A 149 -13.31 0.37 -12.41
N ASP A 150 -13.89 -0.81 -12.61
CA ASP A 150 -14.46 -1.59 -11.54
C ASP A 150 -13.34 -2.02 -10.56
N GLN A 151 -13.44 -1.60 -9.32
CA GLN A 151 -12.43 -1.93 -8.30
C GLN A 151 -12.33 -3.43 -8.01
N SER A 152 -13.38 -4.20 -8.31
CA SER A 152 -13.35 -5.65 -8.20
C SER A 152 -12.37 -6.33 -9.18
N GLU A 153 -11.86 -5.59 -10.17
CA GLU A 153 -10.87 -6.07 -11.14
C GLU A 153 -9.41 -5.92 -10.65
N ARG A 154 -9.18 -5.24 -9.53
CA ARG A 154 -7.84 -4.98 -8.97
C ARG A 154 -7.36 -6.12 -8.05
N ASP A 155 -6.06 -6.07 -7.67
CA ASP A 155 -5.49 -7.00 -6.71
C ASP A 155 -6.22 -6.90 -5.35
N PRO A 156 -6.83 -7.99 -4.87
CA PRO A 156 -7.61 -7.97 -3.64
C PRO A 156 -6.76 -7.97 -2.35
N ARG A 157 -5.43 -8.01 -2.44
CA ARG A 157 -4.56 -8.15 -1.27
C ARG A 157 -4.71 -7.00 -0.28
N SER A 158 -4.62 -5.76 -0.74
CA SER A 158 -4.77 -4.58 0.14
C SER A 158 -6.13 -4.55 0.80
N ALA A 159 -7.18 -4.95 0.07
CA ALA A 159 -8.54 -5.06 0.61
C ALA A 159 -8.64 -6.12 1.70
N GLN A 160 -7.98 -7.27 1.51
CA GLN A 160 -7.94 -8.33 2.52
C GLN A 160 -7.15 -7.89 3.76
N GLU A 161 -6.00 -7.24 3.59
CA GLU A 161 -5.19 -6.69 4.68
C GLU A 161 -5.95 -5.63 5.48
N SER A 162 -6.67 -4.74 4.79
CA SER A 162 -7.54 -3.75 5.42
C SER A 162 -8.66 -4.41 6.22
N PHE A 163 -9.35 -5.38 5.62
CA PHE A 163 -10.41 -6.13 6.29
C PHE A 163 -9.89 -6.80 7.57
N ASP A 164 -8.71 -7.44 7.50
CA ASP A 164 -8.13 -8.14 8.63
C ASP A 164 -7.76 -7.19 9.77
N ALA A 165 -7.17 -6.02 9.46
CA ALA A 165 -6.84 -5.00 10.45
C ALA A 165 -8.09 -4.41 11.12
N LEU A 166 -9.11 -4.07 10.33
CA LEU A 166 -10.38 -3.53 10.83
C LEU A 166 -11.16 -4.56 11.65
N ARG A 167 -11.15 -5.83 11.23
CA ARG A 167 -11.76 -6.94 11.99
C ARG A 167 -11.10 -7.11 13.35
N GLU A 168 -9.77 -7.03 13.41
CA GLU A 168 -9.03 -7.12 14.67
C GLU A 168 -9.39 -5.96 15.61
N LEU A 169 -9.52 -4.74 15.09
CA LEU A 169 -10.03 -3.60 15.84
C LEU A 169 -11.41 -3.88 16.46
N VAL A 170 -12.40 -4.25 15.63
CA VAL A 170 -13.78 -4.46 16.08
C VAL A 170 -13.87 -5.61 17.08
N THR A 171 -13.07 -6.65 16.90
CA THR A 171 -13.05 -7.83 17.78
C THR A 171 -12.43 -7.53 19.13
N ARG A 172 -11.27 -6.83 19.17
CA ARG A 172 -10.55 -6.53 20.39
C ARG A 172 -11.09 -5.33 21.14
N PHE A 173 -11.60 -4.34 20.40
CA PHE A 173 -12.04 -3.05 20.92
C PHE A 173 -13.45 -2.70 20.46
N PRO A 174 -14.48 -3.50 20.78
CA PRO A 174 -15.84 -3.28 20.30
C PRO A 174 -16.46 -1.96 20.77
N GLN A 175 -15.94 -1.38 21.86
CA GLN A 175 -16.36 -0.09 22.40
C GLN A 175 -15.53 1.11 21.89
N SER A 176 -14.58 0.86 20.97
CA SER A 176 -13.80 1.93 20.36
C SER A 176 -14.70 2.86 19.56
N LYS A 177 -14.42 4.16 19.64
CA LYS A 177 -15.10 5.18 18.80
C LYS A 177 -14.92 4.93 17.30
N TYR A 178 -13.90 4.15 16.91
CA TYR A 178 -13.61 3.80 15.53
C TYR A 178 -14.37 2.55 15.06
N ALA A 179 -14.93 1.76 15.97
CA ALA A 179 -15.57 0.49 15.64
C ALA A 179 -16.77 0.63 14.67
N PRO A 180 -17.65 1.63 14.77
CA PRO A 180 -18.75 1.79 13.80
C PRO A 180 -18.27 2.07 12.38
N ASP A 181 -17.28 2.96 12.20
CA ASP A 181 -16.71 3.24 10.87
C ASP A 181 -15.94 2.03 10.33
N ALA A 182 -15.16 1.34 11.18
CA ALA A 182 -14.48 0.11 10.81
C ALA A 182 -15.45 -0.95 10.30
N GLN A 183 -16.58 -1.14 10.97
CA GLN A 183 -17.63 -2.09 10.53
C GLN A 183 -18.23 -1.71 9.17
N ALA A 184 -18.49 -0.42 8.94
CA ALA A 184 -18.99 0.05 7.66
C ALA A 184 -17.99 -0.23 6.51
N ARG A 185 -16.70 0.02 6.75
CA ARG A 185 -15.62 -0.28 5.80
C ARG A 185 -15.48 -1.79 5.56
N MET A 186 -15.54 -2.60 6.60
CA MET A 186 -15.51 -4.06 6.47
C MET A 186 -16.65 -4.57 5.59
N ASN A 187 -17.88 -4.06 5.74
CA ASN A 187 -19.00 -4.43 4.90
C ASN A 187 -18.76 -4.06 3.42
N TYR A 188 -18.18 -2.88 3.17
CA TYR A 188 -17.77 -2.47 1.83
C TYR A 188 -16.71 -3.42 1.23
N LEU A 189 -15.66 -3.73 2.00
CA LEU A 189 -14.58 -4.62 1.57
C LEU A 189 -15.08 -6.03 1.27
N VAL A 190 -15.97 -6.59 2.09
CA VAL A 190 -16.59 -7.90 1.85
C VAL A 190 -17.37 -7.93 0.55
N ASN A 191 -18.17 -6.88 0.27
CA ASN A 191 -18.88 -6.77 -1.00
C ASN A 191 -17.93 -6.69 -2.20
N MET A 192 -16.85 -5.92 -2.08
CA MET A 192 -15.84 -5.76 -3.13
C MET A 192 -15.08 -7.08 -3.38
N LEU A 193 -14.64 -7.77 -2.32
CA LEU A 193 -13.95 -9.06 -2.42
C LEU A 193 -14.85 -10.13 -3.04
N SER A 194 -16.12 -10.16 -2.67
CA SER A 194 -17.10 -11.05 -3.28
C SER A 194 -17.29 -10.76 -4.77
N ALA A 195 -17.43 -9.49 -5.14
CA ALA A 195 -17.56 -9.07 -6.54
C ALA A 195 -16.31 -9.42 -7.36
N HIS A 196 -15.12 -9.31 -6.78
CA HIS A 196 -13.86 -9.75 -7.41
C HIS A 196 -13.89 -11.24 -7.77
N GLU A 197 -14.27 -12.10 -6.83
CA GLU A 197 -14.34 -13.55 -7.09
C GLU A 197 -15.35 -13.90 -8.19
N VAL A 198 -16.49 -13.20 -8.21
CA VAL A 198 -17.52 -13.38 -9.24
C VAL A 198 -17.04 -12.87 -10.60
N HIS A 199 -16.31 -11.74 -10.62
CA HIS A 199 -15.66 -11.26 -11.84
C HIS A 199 -14.70 -12.29 -12.42
N VAL A 200 -13.85 -12.89 -11.59
CA VAL A 200 -12.91 -13.94 -11.97
C VAL A 200 -13.68 -15.19 -12.45
N ALA A 201 -14.78 -15.58 -11.76
CA ALA A 201 -15.62 -16.69 -12.18
C ALA A 201 -16.24 -16.47 -13.56
N ARG A 202 -16.75 -15.25 -13.82
CA ARG A 202 -17.29 -14.83 -15.13
C ARG A 202 -16.23 -14.89 -16.22
N TYR A 203 -15.01 -14.43 -15.93
CA TYR A 203 -13.89 -14.52 -16.86
C TYR A 203 -13.59 -15.97 -17.25
N TYR A 204 -13.50 -16.89 -16.28
CA TYR A 204 -13.27 -18.31 -16.56
C TYR A 204 -14.44 -18.95 -17.35
N LEU A 205 -15.68 -18.60 -17.02
CA LEU A 205 -16.84 -19.07 -17.76
C LEU A 205 -16.77 -18.67 -19.24
N LYS A 206 -16.44 -17.39 -19.53
CA LYS A 206 -16.26 -16.89 -20.91
C LYS A 206 -15.13 -17.57 -21.66
N ARG A 207 -14.10 -18.02 -20.95
CA ARG A 207 -12.94 -18.73 -21.52
C ARG A 207 -13.19 -20.23 -21.70
N GLY A 208 -14.34 -20.74 -21.29
CA GLY A 208 -14.66 -22.18 -21.34
C GLY A 208 -13.98 -23.01 -20.24
N ALA A 209 -13.34 -22.36 -19.26
CA ALA A 209 -12.73 -23.02 -18.11
C ALA A 209 -13.79 -23.24 -17.00
N TYR A 210 -14.81 -24.04 -17.29
CA TYR A 210 -16.01 -24.18 -16.49
C TYR A 210 -15.73 -24.66 -15.05
N LEU A 211 -14.82 -25.61 -14.86
CA LEU A 211 -14.44 -26.08 -13.53
C LEU A 211 -13.81 -24.96 -12.68
N ALA A 212 -12.97 -24.11 -13.29
CA ALA A 212 -12.40 -22.97 -12.60
C ALA A 212 -13.47 -21.92 -12.24
N ALA A 213 -14.46 -21.70 -13.13
CA ALA A 213 -15.59 -20.83 -12.85
C ALA A 213 -16.43 -21.34 -11.66
N ILE A 214 -16.70 -22.64 -11.60
CA ILE A 214 -17.40 -23.30 -10.49
C ILE A 214 -16.63 -23.08 -9.18
N ASN A 215 -15.32 -23.36 -9.17
CA ASN A 215 -14.51 -23.21 -7.96
C ASN A 215 -14.55 -21.77 -7.42
N ARG A 216 -14.45 -20.76 -8.29
CA ARG A 216 -14.52 -19.35 -7.89
C ARG A 216 -15.92 -18.95 -7.41
N GLY A 217 -16.97 -19.36 -8.11
CA GLY A 217 -18.35 -19.11 -7.69
C GLY A 217 -18.67 -19.74 -6.33
N GLN A 218 -18.29 -21.00 -6.12
CA GLN A 218 -18.45 -21.70 -4.84
C GLN A 218 -17.63 -21.03 -3.73
N TYR A 219 -16.41 -20.58 -4.03
CA TYR A 219 -15.58 -19.85 -3.07
C TYR A 219 -16.26 -18.56 -2.63
N ALA A 220 -16.80 -17.77 -3.57
CA ALA A 220 -17.54 -16.55 -3.27
C ALA A 220 -18.74 -16.83 -2.34
N ILE A 221 -19.56 -17.84 -2.67
CA ILE A 221 -20.74 -18.21 -1.88
C ILE A 221 -20.37 -18.66 -0.46
N LYS A 222 -19.30 -19.43 -0.32
CA LYS A 222 -18.86 -19.96 0.97
C LYS A 222 -18.20 -18.90 1.84
N THR A 223 -17.38 -18.02 1.24
CA THR A 223 -16.50 -17.10 1.98
C THR A 223 -17.18 -15.77 2.29
N TYR A 224 -18.06 -15.29 1.40
CA TYR A 224 -18.70 -13.98 1.48
C TYR A 224 -20.22 -14.05 1.49
N PRO A 225 -20.84 -14.69 2.50
CA PRO A 225 -22.28 -14.84 2.58
C PRO A 225 -22.98 -13.46 2.62
N ASN A 226 -24.20 -13.41 2.09
CA ASN A 226 -25.07 -12.23 2.13
C ASN A 226 -24.56 -11.01 1.33
N THR A 227 -23.72 -11.24 0.31
CA THR A 227 -23.30 -10.16 -0.60
C THR A 227 -24.14 -10.12 -1.87
N PRO A 228 -24.33 -8.94 -2.50
CA PRO A 228 -25.09 -8.81 -3.75
C PRO A 228 -24.52 -9.63 -4.91
N ALA A 229 -23.21 -9.86 -4.93
CA ALA A 229 -22.55 -10.60 -6.01
C ALA A 229 -22.93 -12.09 -6.06
N LEU A 230 -23.52 -12.65 -4.98
CA LEU A 230 -23.86 -14.07 -4.91
C LEU A 230 -25.01 -14.46 -5.85
N GLU A 231 -25.86 -13.52 -6.23
CA GLU A 231 -26.88 -13.75 -7.25
C GLU A 231 -26.24 -14.18 -8.57
N GLU A 232 -25.23 -13.43 -9.02
CA GLU A 232 -24.46 -13.75 -10.22
C GLU A 232 -23.62 -15.01 -10.06
N ALA A 233 -22.95 -15.19 -8.91
CA ALA A 233 -22.18 -16.39 -8.62
C ALA A 233 -23.04 -17.65 -8.78
N SER A 234 -24.24 -17.63 -8.23
CA SER A 234 -25.19 -18.76 -8.33
C SER A 234 -25.58 -19.04 -9.78
N TYR A 235 -25.81 -18.01 -10.57
CA TYR A 235 -26.14 -18.18 -11.99
C TYR A 235 -24.95 -18.72 -12.80
N ILE A 236 -23.73 -18.28 -12.50
CA ILE A 236 -22.49 -18.81 -13.11
C ILE A 236 -22.36 -20.31 -12.84
N LEU A 237 -22.69 -20.79 -11.63
CA LEU A 237 -22.70 -22.22 -11.32
C LEU A 237 -23.68 -23.00 -12.20
N VAL A 238 -24.91 -22.50 -12.35
CA VAL A 238 -25.92 -23.10 -13.22
C VAL A 238 -25.40 -23.25 -14.65
N LEU A 239 -24.83 -22.17 -15.21
CA LEU A 239 -24.30 -22.19 -16.58
C LEU A 239 -23.08 -23.11 -16.73
N ALA A 240 -22.20 -23.11 -15.75
CA ALA A 240 -20.97 -23.90 -15.81
C ALA A 240 -21.27 -25.41 -15.69
N TYR A 241 -22.21 -25.82 -14.84
CA TYR A 241 -22.67 -27.21 -14.76
C TYR A 241 -23.37 -27.65 -16.03
N ASP A 242 -24.22 -26.79 -16.63
CA ASP A 242 -24.86 -27.07 -17.94
C ASP A 242 -23.81 -27.30 -19.02
N LYS A 243 -22.76 -26.48 -19.08
CA LYS A 243 -21.65 -26.62 -20.06
C LYS A 243 -20.78 -27.87 -19.87
N LEU A 244 -20.74 -28.42 -18.65
CA LEU A 244 -20.03 -29.66 -18.31
C LEU A 244 -20.89 -30.91 -18.45
N ASP A 245 -22.15 -30.79 -18.96
CA ASP A 245 -23.12 -31.88 -19.06
C ASP A 245 -23.36 -32.59 -17.71
N MET A 246 -23.54 -31.78 -16.64
CA MET A 246 -23.82 -32.22 -15.28
C MET A 246 -25.26 -31.80 -14.86
N PRO A 247 -26.30 -32.44 -15.41
CA PRO A 247 -27.68 -31.98 -15.26
C PRO A 247 -28.18 -31.98 -13.81
N GLU A 248 -27.78 -32.96 -13.00
CA GLU A 248 -28.17 -33.03 -11.59
C GLU A 248 -27.64 -31.85 -10.78
N LEU A 249 -26.35 -31.49 -10.94
CA LEU A 249 -25.74 -30.35 -10.26
C LEU A 249 -26.28 -29.02 -10.78
N ARG A 250 -26.56 -28.92 -12.07
CA ARG A 250 -27.23 -27.75 -12.67
C ARG A 250 -28.60 -27.52 -12.05
N ASP A 251 -29.42 -28.57 -11.97
CA ASP A 251 -30.81 -28.49 -11.48
C ASP A 251 -30.84 -28.17 -9.98
N ASP A 252 -29.87 -28.72 -9.21
CA ASP A 252 -29.69 -28.38 -7.80
C ASP A 252 -29.25 -26.92 -7.61
N ALA A 253 -28.28 -26.46 -8.38
CA ALA A 253 -27.82 -25.05 -8.34
C ALA A 253 -28.98 -24.10 -8.73
N LEU A 254 -29.75 -24.44 -9.76
CA LEU A 254 -30.91 -23.65 -10.17
C LEU A 254 -32.02 -23.62 -9.10
N ARG A 255 -32.27 -24.74 -8.43
CA ARG A 255 -33.20 -24.82 -7.30
C ARG A 255 -32.78 -23.92 -6.14
N VAL A 256 -31.49 -23.99 -5.76
CA VAL A 256 -30.91 -23.12 -4.70
C VAL A 256 -30.98 -21.65 -5.09
N MET A 257 -30.67 -21.33 -6.35
CA MET A 257 -30.75 -19.97 -6.85
C MET A 257 -32.19 -19.42 -6.80
N ARG A 258 -33.22 -20.24 -7.20
CA ARG A 258 -34.61 -19.83 -7.15
C ARG A 258 -35.12 -19.58 -5.73
N LEU A 259 -34.59 -20.31 -4.75
CA LEU A 259 -34.96 -20.13 -3.35
C LEU A 259 -34.39 -18.85 -2.78
N ASN A 260 -33.13 -18.50 -3.12
CA ASN A 260 -32.43 -17.35 -2.56
C ASN A 260 -32.67 -16.05 -3.36
N PHE A 261 -32.90 -16.16 -4.67
CA PHE A 261 -33.04 -15.03 -5.59
C PHE A 261 -34.25 -15.26 -6.55
N PRO A 262 -35.48 -15.30 -6.04
CA PRO A 262 -36.66 -15.65 -6.85
C PRO A 262 -36.91 -14.69 -8.03
N ASP A 263 -36.60 -13.41 -7.83
CA ASP A 263 -36.78 -12.32 -8.81
C ASP A 263 -35.54 -12.00 -9.61
N SER A 264 -34.58 -12.92 -9.68
CA SER A 264 -33.28 -12.68 -10.34
C SER A 264 -33.47 -12.31 -11.81
N ARG A 265 -32.81 -11.21 -12.21
CA ARG A 265 -32.77 -10.77 -13.61
C ARG A 265 -32.08 -11.78 -14.53
N TYR A 266 -31.23 -12.63 -14.00
CA TYR A 266 -30.45 -13.59 -14.77
C TYR A 266 -31.30 -14.66 -15.42
N TYR A 267 -32.52 -14.94 -14.91
CA TYR A 267 -33.45 -15.88 -15.55
C TYR A 267 -33.97 -15.41 -16.91
N THR A 268 -34.02 -14.08 -17.13
CA THR A 268 -34.58 -13.49 -18.34
C THR A 268 -33.52 -12.83 -19.22
N GLN A 269 -32.49 -12.27 -18.63
CA GLN A 269 -31.50 -11.45 -19.33
C GLN A 269 -30.15 -12.16 -19.53
N GLY A 270 -29.87 -13.22 -18.75
CA GLY A 270 -28.55 -13.85 -18.73
C GLY A 270 -27.45 -12.96 -18.10
N LEU A 271 -26.18 -13.33 -18.28
CA LEU A 271 -25.04 -12.59 -17.75
C LEU A 271 -24.78 -11.26 -18.47
N GLU A 272 -25.09 -11.18 -19.75
CA GLU A 272 -24.90 -9.97 -20.53
C GLU A 272 -26.26 -9.33 -20.80
N PRO A 273 -26.49 -8.08 -20.40
CA PRO A 273 -27.67 -7.36 -20.83
C PRO A 273 -27.67 -7.35 -22.36
N LYS A 274 -28.82 -7.68 -22.99
CA LYS A 274 -28.97 -7.57 -24.44
C LYS A 274 -28.62 -6.13 -24.82
N LYS A 275 -27.52 -5.97 -25.58
CA LYS A 275 -27.20 -4.65 -26.14
C LYS A 275 -28.40 -4.18 -26.92
N PRO A 276 -28.89 -2.94 -26.70
CA PRO A 276 -29.96 -2.41 -27.53
C PRO A 276 -29.54 -2.48 -29.00
N TRP A 277 -30.49 -2.80 -29.91
CA TRP A 277 -30.22 -3.00 -31.33
C TRP A 277 -29.52 -1.81 -32.03
N TRP A 278 -29.56 -0.62 -31.40
CA TRP A 278 -28.89 0.60 -31.90
C TRP A 278 -27.44 0.77 -31.39
N ASN A 279 -26.94 -0.11 -30.56
CA ASN A 279 -25.59 -0.03 -30.00
C ASN A 279 -24.66 -0.96 -30.79
N PHE A 280 -24.26 -0.52 -31.99
CA PHE A 280 -23.38 -1.26 -32.91
C PHE A 280 -21.88 -1.08 -32.62
N PHE A 281 -21.49 -0.37 -31.55
CA PHE A 281 -20.09 -0.08 -31.20
C PHE A 281 -19.73 -0.58 -29.80
#